data_70b5e51d439128d464b9c7ae3062fecb
#
_entry.id   70b5e51d439128d464b9c7ae3062fecb
#
_cell.length_a   1.000
_cell.length_b   1.000
_cell.length_c   1.000
_cell.angle_alpha   90.00
_cell.angle_beta   90.00
_cell.angle_gamma   90.00
#
_symmetry.space_group_name_H-M   'P 1'
#
loop_
_entity.id
_entity.type
_entity.pdbx_description
1 polymer ?
#
loop_
_entity_poly.entity_id
_entity_poly.type
_entity_poly.pdbx_seq_one_letter_code
_entity_poly.pdbx_strand_id
1 'polypeptide(L)' 'MIVTHRDLKALRYCNNGTRAFFTRHGLDWSEFVRNGLPAEKFTETNDAMAIRLVEFARERRV' A
#
# COMPACT_ATOMS: atom_id res chain seq x y z
N MET A 1 -9.25 5.43 -5.84
CA MET A 1 -8.11 4.76 -6.50
C MET A 1 -7.73 3.53 -5.67
N ILE A 2 -7.44 2.44 -6.33
CA ILE A 2 -7.04 1.21 -5.67
C ILE A 2 -5.53 1.03 -5.80
N VAL A 3 -4.86 0.84 -4.67
CA VAL A 3 -3.42 0.57 -4.63
C VAL A 3 -3.23 -0.94 -4.61
N THR A 4 -2.32 -1.45 -5.43
CA THR A 4 -2.15 -2.89 -5.60
C THR A 4 -0.76 -3.35 -5.17
N HIS A 5 -0.63 -4.68 -5.02
CA HIS A 5 0.65 -5.28 -4.71
C HIS A 5 1.69 -4.99 -5.80
N ARG A 6 1.25 -4.81 -7.04
CA ARG A 6 2.16 -4.43 -8.13
C ARG A 6 2.79 -3.07 -7.87
N ASP A 7 2.01 -2.13 -7.35
CA ASP A 7 2.55 -0.81 -7.01
C ASP A 7 3.63 -0.94 -5.96
N LEU A 8 3.38 -1.78 -4.95
CA LEU A 8 4.34 -2.00 -3.87
C LEU A 8 5.64 -2.60 -4.41
N LYS A 9 5.52 -3.60 -5.28
CA LYS A 9 6.70 -4.26 -5.85
C LYS A 9 7.49 -3.31 -6.73
N ALA A 10 6.81 -2.47 -7.50
CA ALA A 10 7.46 -1.50 -8.36
C ALA A 10 8.24 -0.47 -7.57
N LEU A 11 7.75 -0.11 -6.39
CA LEU A 11 8.43 0.82 -5.49
C LEU A 11 9.56 0.14 -4.71
N ARG A 12 9.64 -1.19 -4.80
CA ARG A 12 10.70 -2.01 -4.20
C ARG A 12 10.67 -2.00 -2.67
N TYR A 13 9.50 -1.84 -2.09
CA TYR A 13 9.35 -1.97 -0.65
C TYR A 13 9.46 -3.43 -0.25
N CYS A 14 10.08 -3.66 0.92
CA CYS A 14 10.24 -5.00 1.47
C CYS A 14 8.88 -5.56 1.92
N ASN A 15 8.57 -6.79 1.46
CA ASN A 15 7.30 -7.43 1.83
C ASN A 15 7.18 -7.63 3.34
N ASN A 16 8.27 -8.03 4.01
CA ASN A 16 8.22 -8.28 5.45
C ASN A 16 7.91 -7.02 6.23
N GLY A 17 8.55 -5.91 5.88
CA GLY A 17 8.28 -4.63 6.53
C GLY A 17 6.88 -4.15 6.27
N THR A 18 6.40 -4.35 5.05
CA THR A 18 5.06 -3.93 4.67
C THR A 18 3.99 -4.75 5.38
N ARG A 19 4.22 -6.07 5.52
CA ARG A 19 3.28 -6.93 6.25
C ARG A 19 3.19 -6.51 7.73
N ALA A 20 4.33 -6.16 8.33
CA ALA A 20 4.32 -5.67 9.71
C ALA A 20 3.51 -4.38 9.83
N PHE A 21 3.64 -3.49 8.85
CA PHE A 21 2.85 -2.27 8.80
C PHE A 21 1.35 -2.60 8.71
N PHE A 22 0.98 -3.55 7.85
CA PHE A 22 -0.42 -3.97 7.71
C PHE A 22 -0.98 -4.51 9.02
N THR A 23 -0.19 -5.35 9.71
CA THR A 23 -0.61 -5.89 11.01
C THR A 23 -0.82 -4.77 12.02
N ARG A 24 0.12 -3.82 12.07
CA ARG A 24 0.05 -2.71 13.02
C ARG A 24 -1.21 -1.86 12.83
N HIS A 25 -1.62 -1.68 11.59
CA HIS A 25 -2.76 -0.80 11.27
C HIS A 25 -4.04 -1.56 10.99
N GLY A 26 -4.05 -2.87 11.22
CA GLY A 26 -5.25 -3.67 11.03
C GLY A 26 -5.69 -3.82 9.59
N LEU A 27 -4.75 -3.75 8.66
CA LEU A 27 -5.04 -3.90 7.23
C LEU A 27 -4.91 -5.36 6.82
N ASP A 28 -5.73 -5.77 5.84
CA ASP A 28 -5.76 -7.16 5.38
C ASP A 28 -4.75 -7.37 4.25
N TRP A 29 -3.64 -8.04 4.56
CA TRP A 29 -2.58 -8.30 3.58
C TRP A 29 -3.08 -9.19 2.44
N SER A 30 -3.86 -10.24 2.77
CA SER A 30 -4.36 -11.17 1.75
C SER A 30 -5.26 -10.45 0.75
N GLU A 31 -6.14 -9.60 1.24
CA GLU A 31 -7.02 -8.81 0.38
C GLU A 31 -6.19 -7.88 -0.50
N PHE A 32 -5.19 -7.24 0.07
CA PHE A 32 -4.32 -6.34 -0.69
C PHE A 32 -3.63 -7.06 -1.84
N VAL A 33 -3.11 -8.26 -1.58
CA VAL A 33 -2.40 -9.04 -2.61
C VAL A 33 -3.34 -9.46 -3.73
N ARG A 34 -4.58 -9.84 -3.38
CA ARG A 34 -5.54 -10.33 -4.37
C ARG A 34 -6.21 -9.20 -5.16
N ASN A 35 -6.71 -8.20 -4.48
CA ASN A 35 -7.59 -7.20 -5.09
C ASN A 35 -7.09 -5.77 -4.93
N GLY A 36 -6.09 -5.55 -4.10
CA GLY A 36 -5.67 -4.21 -3.75
C GLY A 36 -6.55 -3.61 -2.68
N LEU A 37 -6.18 -2.44 -2.20
CA LEU A 37 -6.94 -1.71 -1.18
C LEU A 37 -7.12 -0.27 -1.62
N PRO A 38 -8.22 0.39 -1.19
CA PRO A 38 -8.42 1.80 -1.50
C PRO A 38 -7.28 2.65 -0.94
N ALA A 39 -6.88 3.67 -1.68
CA ALA A 39 -5.79 4.56 -1.27
C ALA A 39 -6.06 5.17 0.11
N GLU A 40 -7.32 5.42 0.42
CA GLU A 40 -7.72 6.01 1.70
C GLU A 40 -7.27 5.18 2.89
N LYS A 41 -7.24 3.85 2.74
CA LYS A 41 -6.78 2.98 3.82
C LYS A 41 -5.33 3.25 4.20
N PHE A 42 -4.54 3.67 3.23
CA PHE A 42 -3.14 3.99 3.46
C PHE A 42 -2.95 5.40 4.00
N THR A 43 -3.66 6.37 3.42
CA THR A 43 -3.51 7.76 3.86
C THR A 43 -4.04 7.98 5.28
N GLU A 44 -5.05 7.20 5.68
CA GLU A 44 -5.60 7.28 7.04
C GLU A 44 -4.59 6.94 8.11
N THR A 45 -3.57 6.13 7.77
CA THR A 45 -2.54 5.76 8.74
C THR A 45 -1.60 6.91 9.08
N ASN A 46 -1.58 7.93 8.25
CA ASN A 46 -0.69 9.08 8.40
C ASN A 46 0.80 8.69 8.36
N ASP A 47 1.10 7.53 7.81
CA ASP A 47 2.47 7.02 7.73
C ASP A 47 3.12 7.51 6.44
N ALA A 48 4.33 8.04 6.54
CA ALA A 48 5.02 8.62 5.39
C ALA A 48 5.25 7.61 4.27
N MET A 49 5.57 6.36 4.61
CA MET A 49 5.80 5.33 3.61
C MET A 49 4.52 4.95 2.90
N ALA A 50 3.40 4.90 3.64
CA ALA A 50 2.10 4.60 3.05
C ALA A 50 1.67 5.71 2.11
N ILE A 51 1.88 6.95 2.50
CA ILE A 51 1.56 8.11 1.66
C ILE A 51 2.42 8.08 0.39
N ARG A 52 3.70 7.74 0.54
CA ARG A 52 4.60 7.62 -0.62
C ARG A 52 4.10 6.56 -1.59
N LEU A 53 3.62 5.43 -1.07
CA LEU A 53 3.09 4.36 -1.91
C LEU A 53 1.88 4.85 -2.70
N VAL A 54 0.98 5.60 -2.06
CA VAL A 54 -0.20 6.14 -2.73
C VAL A 54 0.21 7.11 -3.83
N GLU A 55 1.15 7.99 -3.55
CA GLU A 55 1.63 8.96 -4.54
C GLU A 55 2.25 8.25 -5.73
N PHE A 56 3.06 7.23 -5.47
CA PHE A 56 3.70 6.44 -6.51
C PHE A 56 2.66 5.74 -7.39
N ALA A 57 1.65 5.13 -6.76
CA ALA A 57 0.59 4.45 -7.50
C ALA A 57 -0.19 5.42 -8.37
N ARG A 58 -0.44 6.62 -7.85
CA ARG A 58 -1.16 7.64 -8.60
C ARG A 58 -0.38 8.07 -9.83
N GLU A 59 0.92 8.25 -9.68
CA GLU A 59 1.79 8.64 -10.80
C GLU A 59 1.80 7.59 -11.91
N ARG A 60 1.74 6.32 -11.54
CA ARG A 60 1.77 5.23 -12.51
C ARG A 60 0.49 5.16 -13.36
N ARG A 61 -0.59 5.75 -12.88
CA ARG A 61 -1.89 5.66 -13.54
C ARG A 61 -2.27 6.90 -14.34
N VAL A 62 -1.41 7.86 -14.40
CA VAL A 62 -1.63 9.10 -15.15
C VAL A 62 -1.31 8.91 -16.63
#